data_46af256113f5e01991e43ea9f315dd85
#
_entry.id   46af256113f5e01991e43ea9f315dd85
#
_cell.length_a   1.000
_cell.length_b   1.000
_cell.length_c   1.000
_cell.angle_alpha   90.00
_cell.angle_beta   90.00
_cell.angle_gamma   90.00
#
_symmetry.space_group_name_H-M   'P 1'
#
loop_
_entity.id
_entity.type
_entity.pdbx_description
1 polymer ?
#
loop_
_entity_poly.entity_id
_entity_poly.type
_entity_poly.pdbx_seq_one_letter_code
_entity_poly.pdbx_strand_id
1 'polypeptide(L)'
;MYIPYESNAKTLKKSLFKLPMKIIHITDTHLMPRGTTLHKLNPCERLDACIDNIIEHHSDAEFCVITGDLTHRGDIKAYHDFRDIIQRLPMPCHPLMGNHDHRQVFCEVFPNVPRDENGFVQHVLETPVGRFLILDTLEHGSNWGSYCDKRGKWLSNQLSSSGNVPVFLFMHHPPFEIGIPVLDNINLRKDSKRIQQILNNYTNIRHIFFGHVHRPVCGSWHGIPFSTMYGTNHQIQLDLNAKDYFPHTHEPPAYCVILIESEQTTVHIHNYLNDSLYKSIL
;
A
#
# COMPACT_ATOMS: atom_id res chain seq x y z
N MET A 1 -40.56 -41.82 -35.51
CA MET A 1 -39.88 -42.52 -34.39
C MET A 1 -39.15 -41.46 -33.60
N TYR A 2 -39.76 -41.03 -32.50
CA TYR A 2 -39.27 -39.87 -31.66
C TYR A 2 -38.41 -40.49 -30.55
N ILE A 3 -37.13 -40.08 -30.45
CA ILE A 3 -36.23 -40.46 -29.35
C ILE A 3 -36.31 -39.35 -28.33
N PRO A 4 -36.69 -39.59 -27.06
CA PRO A 4 -36.72 -38.57 -26.05
C PRO A 4 -35.28 -38.29 -25.54
N TYR A 5 -34.94 -37.01 -25.44
CA TYR A 5 -33.71 -36.51 -24.86
C TYR A 5 -33.82 -36.58 -23.33
N GLU A 6 -33.17 -37.56 -22.72
CA GLU A 6 -33.04 -37.61 -21.26
C GLU A 6 -32.07 -36.53 -20.78
N SER A 7 -32.58 -35.54 -20.08
CA SER A 7 -31.81 -34.53 -19.37
C SER A 7 -31.17 -35.13 -18.12
N ASN A 8 -29.90 -35.53 -18.23
CA ASN A 8 -29.06 -35.79 -17.05
C ASN A 8 -28.80 -34.48 -16.32
N ALA A 9 -29.67 -34.11 -15.40
CA ALA A 9 -29.44 -33.10 -14.39
C ALA A 9 -28.41 -33.64 -13.38
N LYS A 10 -27.12 -33.65 -13.79
CA LYS A 10 -26.03 -33.76 -12.83
C LYS A 10 -26.09 -32.54 -11.94
N THR A 11 -26.42 -32.76 -10.68
CA THR A 11 -26.37 -31.86 -9.56
C THR A 11 -25.07 -31.05 -9.63
N LEU A 12 -25.15 -29.82 -10.16
CA LEU A 12 -24.11 -28.82 -10.00
C LEU A 12 -24.02 -28.57 -8.47
N LYS A 13 -23.03 -29.21 -7.82
CA LYS A 13 -22.58 -28.77 -6.52
C LYS A 13 -22.29 -27.28 -6.69
N LYS A 14 -23.11 -26.40 -6.09
CA LYS A 14 -22.78 -25.01 -5.85
C LYS A 14 -21.43 -25.02 -5.16
N SER A 15 -20.35 -24.77 -5.89
CA SER A 15 -19.12 -24.32 -5.28
C SER A 15 -19.55 -23.04 -4.58
N LEU A 16 -19.50 -23.02 -3.28
CA LEU A 16 -19.57 -21.79 -2.49
C LEU A 16 -18.44 -20.91 -3.05
N PHE A 17 -18.78 -19.96 -3.90
CA PHE A 17 -17.84 -18.93 -4.32
C PHE A 17 -17.39 -18.25 -3.04
N LYS A 18 -16.21 -18.60 -2.56
CA LYS A 18 -15.59 -17.89 -1.47
C LYS A 18 -15.32 -16.49 -2.03
N LEU A 19 -15.95 -15.47 -1.46
CA LEU A 19 -15.70 -14.09 -1.86
C LEU A 19 -14.19 -13.80 -1.73
N PRO A 20 -13.61 -13.06 -2.68
CA PRO A 20 -12.22 -12.68 -2.58
C PRO A 20 -11.97 -11.91 -1.28
N MET A 21 -10.82 -12.12 -0.67
CA MET A 21 -10.38 -11.29 0.47
C MET A 21 -10.17 -9.86 -0.03
N LYS A 22 -10.85 -8.90 0.59
CA LYS A 22 -10.80 -7.49 0.24
C LYS A 22 -9.87 -6.74 1.18
N ILE A 23 -8.94 -5.98 0.64
CA ILE A 23 -7.98 -5.17 1.38
C ILE A 23 -8.01 -3.75 0.83
N ILE A 24 -7.91 -2.76 1.71
CA ILE A 24 -7.74 -1.36 1.32
C ILE A 24 -6.26 -1.00 1.37
N HIS A 25 -5.79 -0.29 0.35
CA HIS A 25 -4.45 0.27 0.32
C HIS A 25 -4.52 1.78 0.09
N ILE A 26 -3.94 2.55 1.01
CA ILE A 26 -3.80 4.00 0.98
C ILE A 26 -2.30 4.32 1.00
N THR A 27 -1.89 5.47 0.46
CA THR A 27 -0.49 5.89 0.48
C THR A 27 -0.35 7.40 0.51
N ASP A 28 0.80 7.88 0.97
CA ASP A 28 1.27 9.26 0.81
C ASP A 28 0.23 10.29 1.28
N THR A 29 -0.18 10.17 2.55
CA THR A 29 -1.22 11.02 3.14
C THR A 29 -0.70 12.42 3.47
N HIS A 30 0.60 12.55 3.77
CA HIS A 30 1.32 13.80 4.02
C HIS A 30 0.57 14.76 4.95
N LEU A 31 0.03 14.26 6.05
CA LEU A 31 -0.72 15.11 6.96
C LEU A 31 0.15 16.23 7.52
N MET A 32 -0.45 17.40 7.57
CA MET A 32 -0.01 18.56 8.35
C MET A 32 -0.96 18.70 9.54
N PRO A 33 -0.57 19.42 10.60
CA PRO A 33 -1.50 19.74 11.68
C PRO A 33 -2.81 20.33 11.12
N ARG A 34 -3.94 19.91 11.67
CA ARG A 34 -5.28 20.30 11.19
C ARG A 34 -5.40 21.81 10.99
N GLY A 35 -5.97 22.20 9.86
CA GLY A 35 -6.08 23.59 9.41
C GLY A 35 -4.88 24.12 8.63
N THR A 36 -3.82 23.31 8.45
CA THR A 36 -2.65 23.67 7.64
C THR A 36 -2.78 23.06 6.24
N THR A 37 -2.40 23.84 5.22
CA THR A 37 -2.40 23.37 3.82
C THR A 37 -1.00 22.96 3.37
N LEU A 38 -0.95 21.98 2.45
CA LEU A 38 0.23 21.55 1.72
C LEU A 38 -0.06 21.60 0.22
N HIS A 39 0.76 22.31 -0.56
CA HIS A 39 0.53 22.53 -2.00
C HIS A 39 -0.88 23.07 -2.31
N LYS A 40 -1.40 23.99 -1.47
CA LYS A 40 -2.73 24.62 -1.54
C LYS A 40 -3.91 23.64 -1.30
N LEU A 41 -3.65 22.44 -0.84
CA LEU A 41 -4.65 21.42 -0.48
C LEU A 41 -4.64 21.23 1.05
N ASN A 42 -5.76 20.78 1.61
CA ASN A 42 -5.86 20.41 3.03
C ASN A 42 -5.72 18.89 3.18
N PRO A 43 -4.57 18.37 3.65
CA PRO A 43 -4.35 16.94 3.73
C PRO A 43 -5.33 16.21 4.66
N CYS A 44 -5.72 16.86 5.79
CA CYS A 44 -6.68 16.27 6.72
C CYS A 44 -8.05 16.09 6.09
N GLU A 45 -8.59 17.13 5.42
CA GLU A 45 -9.89 17.04 4.75
C GLU A 45 -9.89 15.98 3.64
N ARG A 46 -8.76 15.85 2.92
CA ARG A 46 -8.65 14.85 1.85
C ARG A 46 -8.60 13.44 2.40
N LEU A 47 -7.87 13.21 3.52
CA LEU A 47 -7.87 11.90 4.18
C LEU A 47 -9.23 11.62 4.85
N ASP A 48 -9.87 12.62 5.48
CA ASP A 48 -11.23 12.48 6.03
C ASP A 48 -12.21 12.00 4.95
N ALA A 49 -12.20 12.63 3.76
CA ALA A 49 -13.06 12.23 2.63
C ALA A 49 -12.70 10.81 2.11
N CYS A 50 -11.44 10.45 2.11
CA CYS A 50 -10.99 9.09 1.75
C CYS A 50 -11.59 8.05 2.71
N ILE A 51 -11.47 8.30 4.02
CA ILE A 51 -11.99 7.40 5.06
C ILE A 51 -13.51 7.32 5.00
N ASP A 52 -14.22 8.44 4.79
CA ASP A 52 -15.69 8.45 4.64
C ASP A 52 -16.12 7.57 3.48
N ASN A 53 -15.46 7.70 2.32
CA ASN A 53 -15.77 6.90 1.13
C ASN A 53 -15.49 5.40 1.36
N ILE A 54 -14.40 5.07 2.05
CA ILE A 54 -14.08 3.66 2.42
C ILE A 54 -15.14 3.09 3.36
N ILE A 55 -15.59 3.85 4.35
CA ILE A 55 -16.63 3.41 5.30
C ILE A 55 -17.94 3.16 4.56
N GLU A 56 -18.31 4.03 3.63
CA GLU A 56 -19.55 3.91 2.86
C GLU A 56 -19.55 2.69 1.93
N HIS A 57 -18.42 2.42 1.25
CA HIS A 57 -18.40 1.45 0.14
C HIS A 57 -17.64 0.15 0.43
N HIS A 58 -16.75 0.15 1.43
CA HIS A 58 -15.81 -0.96 1.67
C HIS A 58 -15.64 -1.30 3.16
N SER A 59 -16.70 -1.08 3.97
CA SER A 59 -16.68 -1.42 5.41
C SER A 59 -16.49 -2.92 5.69
N ASP A 60 -16.63 -3.76 4.67
CA ASP A 60 -16.42 -5.21 4.70
C ASP A 60 -14.98 -5.63 4.33
N ALA A 61 -14.05 -4.69 4.19
CA ALA A 61 -12.64 -5.04 3.97
C ALA A 61 -12.02 -5.65 5.23
N GLU A 62 -11.12 -6.62 5.04
CA GLU A 62 -10.49 -7.34 6.15
C GLU A 62 -9.50 -6.46 6.93
N PHE A 63 -8.75 -5.62 6.22
CA PHE A 63 -7.85 -4.62 6.80
C PHE A 63 -7.47 -3.54 5.79
N CYS A 64 -6.88 -2.47 6.31
CA CYS A 64 -6.30 -1.38 5.53
C CYS A 64 -4.77 -1.35 5.75
N VAL A 65 -3.99 -1.11 4.68
CA VAL A 65 -2.57 -0.80 4.78
C VAL A 65 -2.34 0.63 4.27
N ILE A 66 -1.55 1.42 5.01
CA ILE A 66 -1.14 2.77 4.58
C ILE A 66 0.37 2.75 4.38
N THR A 67 0.81 2.88 3.12
CA THR A 67 2.22 2.66 2.73
C THR A 67 3.10 3.91 2.86
N GLY A 68 3.11 4.52 4.04
CA GLY A 68 4.08 5.54 4.44
C GLY A 68 3.73 6.96 4.01
N ASP A 69 4.65 7.86 4.35
CA ASP A 69 4.47 9.30 4.27
C ASP A 69 3.15 9.75 4.92
N LEU A 70 2.96 9.24 6.15
CA LEU A 70 1.75 9.46 6.95
C LEU A 70 1.59 10.94 7.29
N THR A 71 2.70 11.58 7.64
CA THR A 71 2.79 13.01 7.87
C THR A 71 3.86 13.64 6.98
N HIS A 72 3.78 14.95 6.74
CA HIS A 72 4.73 15.61 5.86
C HIS A 72 6.07 15.96 6.53
N ARG A 73 6.10 16.04 7.87
CA ARG A 73 7.29 16.50 8.63
C ARG A 73 7.57 15.70 9.89
N GLY A 74 6.90 14.59 10.12
CA GLY A 74 7.02 13.84 11.37
C GLY A 74 6.49 14.59 12.60
N ASP A 75 5.60 15.57 12.40
CA ASP A 75 5.05 16.40 13.47
C ASP A 75 4.10 15.60 14.36
N ILE A 76 4.28 15.69 15.69
CA ILE A 76 3.48 14.93 16.65
C ILE A 76 1.98 15.28 16.59
N LYS A 77 1.62 16.55 16.31
CA LYS A 77 0.22 16.96 16.16
C LYS A 77 -0.38 16.35 14.90
N ALA A 78 0.38 16.31 13.79
CA ALA A 78 -0.07 15.67 12.59
C ALA A 78 -0.29 14.16 12.79
N TYR A 79 0.54 13.47 13.59
CA TYR A 79 0.31 12.07 13.94
C TYR A 79 -0.92 11.88 14.83
N HIS A 80 -1.23 12.80 15.75
CA HIS A 80 -2.49 12.75 16.50
C HIS A 80 -3.69 12.92 15.58
N ASP A 81 -3.66 13.91 14.67
CA ASP A 81 -4.71 14.10 13.66
C ASP A 81 -4.87 12.86 12.76
N PHE A 82 -3.75 12.27 12.32
CA PHE A 82 -3.75 11.03 11.55
C PHE A 82 -4.41 9.89 12.31
N ARG A 83 -4.04 9.67 13.56
CA ARG A 83 -4.65 8.64 14.42
C ARG A 83 -6.16 8.86 14.54
N ASP A 84 -6.59 10.09 14.82
CA ASP A 84 -8.00 10.42 15.05
C ASP A 84 -8.85 10.22 13.78
N ILE A 85 -8.25 10.39 12.60
CA ILE A 85 -8.92 10.12 11.31
C ILE A 85 -9.00 8.61 11.05
N ILE A 86 -7.86 7.88 11.11
CA ILE A 86 -7.82 6.47 10.71
C ILE A 86 -8.54 5.53 11.70
N GLN A 87 -8.65 5.91 12.98
CA GLN A 87 -9.41 5.11 13.97
C GLN A 87 -10.91 5.01 13.67
N ARG A 88 -11.43 5.80 12.72
CA ARG A 88 -12.81 5.73 12.22
C ARG A 88 -13.05 4.52 11.31
N LEU A 89 -11.97 3.95 10.75
CA LEU A 89 -12.07 2.74 9.91
C LEU A 89 -12.65 1.58 10.72
N PRO A 90 -13.65 0.84 10.17
CA PRO A 90 -14.25 -0.30 10.86
C PRO A 90 -13.36 -1.55 10.87
N MET A 91 -12.28 -1.57 10.08
CA MET A 91 -11.32 -2.65 10.00
C MET A 91 -9.96 -2.26 10.60
N PRO A 92 -9.09 -3.23 10.99
CA PRO A 92 -7.72 -2.94 11.41
C PRO A 92 -6.94 -2.15 10.35
N CYS A 93 -6.16 -1.17 10.80
CA CYS A 93 -5.30 -0.36 9.95
C CYS A 93 -3.82 -0.59 10.30
N HIS A 94 -2.99 -0.83 9.29
CA HIS A 94 -1.57 -1.13 9.39
C HIS A 94 -0.74 -0.07 8.66
N PRO A 95 -0.43 1.07 9.30
CA PRO A 95 0.47 2.06 8.74
C PRO A 95 1.92 1.59 8.79
N LEU A 96 2.70 1.93 7.77
CA LEU A 96 4.15 1.76 7.73
C LEU A 96 4.83 3.12 7.49
N MET A 97 6.17 3.15 7.53
CA MET A 97 6.95 4.38 7.52
C MET A 97 7.39 4.77 6.11
N GLY A 98 7.21 6.05 5.74
CA GLY A 98 7.83 6.70 4.59
C GLY A 98 8.96 7.65 4.99
N ASN A 99 9.59 8.31 4.01
CA ASN A 99 10.75 9.18 4.26
C ASN A 99 10.38 10.51 4.94
N HIS A 100 9.12 10.94 4.85
CA HIS A 100 8.61 12.13 5.57
C HIS A 100 8.24 11.84 7.03
N ASP A 101 8.26 10.58 7.44
CA ASP A 101 7.87 10.16 8.79
C ASP A 101 9.05 10.18 9.77
N HIS A 102 8.72 10.26 11.07
CA HIS A 102 9.67 10.18 12.17
C HIS A 102 9.31 8.99 13.07
N ARG A 103 10.05 7.86 12.95
CA ARG A 103 9.71 6.59 13.63
C ARG A 103 9.51 6.73 15.13
N GLN A 104 10.38 7.47 15.82
CA GLN A 104 10.27 7.63 17.26
C GLN A 104 8.98 8.37 17.64
N VAL A 105 8.69 9.53 17.00
CA VAL A 105 7.48 10.32 17.26
C VAL A 105 6.22 9.53 16.91
N PHE A 106 6.24 8.78 15.79
CA PHE A 106 5.14 7.88 15.44
C PHE A 106 4.89 6.85 16.54
N CYS A 107 5.93 6.19 17.05
CA CYS A 107 5.79 5.19 18.12
C CYS A 107 5.33 5.79 19.47
N GLU A 108 5.55 7.08 19.71
CA GLU A 108 4.99 7.77 20.88
C GLU A 108 3.45 7.89 20.76
N VAL A 109 2.94 8.21 19.57
CA VAL A 109 1.49 8.32 19.31
C VAL A 109 0.82 6.97 19.13
N PHE A 110 1.56 5.98 18.59
CA PHE A 110 1.09 4.60 18.35
C PHE A 110 1.95 3.60 19.15
N PRO A 111 1.85 3.57 20.50
CA PRO A 111 2.74 2.75 21.34
C PRO A 111 2.61 1.25 21.09
N ASN A 112 1.44 0.81 20.63
CA ASN A 112 1.11 -0.60 20.36
C ASN A 112 1.36 -1.02 18.89
N VAL A 113 1.94 -0.15 18.05
CA VAL A 113 2.26 -0.54 16.66
C VAL A 113 3.24 -1.72 16.70
N PRO A 114 2.99 -2.78 15.89
CA PRO A 114 3.91 -3.90 15.83
C PRO A 114 5.30 -3.47 15.32
N ARG A 115 6.34 -3.97 15.98
CA ARG A 115 7.75 -3.73 15.64
C ARG A 115 8.51 -5.05 15.67
N ASP A 116 9.56 -5.14 14.87
CA ASP A 116 10.49 -6.26 14.96
C ASP A 116 11.40 -6.15 16.20
N GLU A 117 12.22 -7.15 16.41
CA GLU A 117 13.17 -7.20 17.52
C GLU A 117 14.24 -6.09 17.51
N ASN A 118 14.39 -5.37 16.41
CA ASN A 118 15.31 -4.25 16.24
C ASN A 118 14.62 -2.88 16.37
N GLY A 119 13.29 -2.85 16.59
CA GLY A 119 12.50 -1.64 16.76
C GLY A 119 12.01 -1.01 15.44
N PHE A 120 12.18 -1.66 14.29
CA PHE A 120 11.59 -1.22 13.03
C PHE A 120 10.07 -1.50 13.01
N VAL A 121 9.30 -0.59 12.44
CA VAL A 121 7.85 -0.75 12.27
C VAL A 121 7.58 -1.70 11.11
N GLN A 122 7.90 -2.98 11.34
CA GLN A 122 7.68 -4.06 10.39
C GLN A 122 7.17 -5.32 11.09
N HIS A 123 6.23 -6.01 10.41
CA HIS A 123 5.56 -7.18 10.97
C HIS A 123 4.90 -8.02 9.88
N VAL A 124 4.35 -9.15 10.27
CA VAL A 124 3.61 -10.06 9.38
C VAL A 124 2.15 -10.12 9.80
N LEU A 125 1.26 -10.10 8.83
CA LEU A 125 -0.16 -10.41 9.00
C LEU A 125 -0.40 -11.79 8.38
N GLU A 126 -0.84 -12.73 9.21
CA GLU A 126 -1.21 -14.07 8.77
C GLU A 126 -2.68 -14.10 8.38
N THR A 127 -3.00 -14.60 7.19
CA THR A 127 -4.36 -14.67 6.69
C THR A 127 -4.65 -16.01 5.99
N PRO A 128 -5.92 -16.35 5.75
CA PRO A 128 -6.27 -17.57 5.01
C PRO A 128 -5.79 -17.59 3.55
N VAL A 129 -5.45 -16.43 2.94
CA VAL A 129 -5.02 -16.32 1.54
C VAL A 129 -3.52 -16.17 1.39
N GLY A 130 -2.79 -15.93 2.48
CA GLY A 130 -1.35 -15.72 2.45
C GLY A 130 -0.82 -14.85 3.58
N ARG A 131 0.46 -14.57 3.53
CA ARG A 131 1.20 -13.73 4.49
C ARG A 131 1.43 -12.36 3.89
N PHE A 132 1.14 -11.32 4.67
CA PHE A 132 1.37 -9.93 4.29
C PHE A 132 2.50 -9.38 5.13
N LEU A 133 3.63 -9.09 4.50
CA LEU A 133 4.80 -8.53 5.15
C LEU A 133 4.78 -7.01 5.00
N ILE A 134 4.64 -6.33 6.12
CA ILE A 134 4.68 -4.87 6.24
C ILE A 134 6.13 -4.50 6.52
N LEU A 135 6.79 -3.76 5.63
CA LEU A 135 8.22 -3.51 5.65
C LEU A 135 8.53 -2.04 5.96
N ASP A 136 9.42 -1.79 6.90
CA ASP A 136 9.91 -0.45 7.24
C ASP A 136 11.14 -0.11 6.38
N THR A 137 10.98 0.80 5.43
CA THR A 137 12.05 1.27 4.55
C THR A 137 12.58 2.67 4.90
N LEU A 138 12.12 3.26 6.01
CA LEU A 138 12.55 4.59 6.44
C LEU A 138 14.04 4.62 6.80
N GLU A 139 14.77 5.54 6.18
CA GLU A 139 16.08 6.00 6.61
C GLU A 139 15.96 7.42 7.17
N HIS A 140 16.20 7.55 8.49
CA HIS A 140 15.97 8.83 9.17
C HIS A 140 16.84 9.95 8.60
N GLY A 141 16.22 11.11 8.30
CA GLY A 141 16.89 12.28 7.75
C GLY A 141 17.29 12.17 6.28
N SER A 142 16.74 11.18 5.56
CA SER A 142 17.00 10.98 4.12
C SER A 142 15.70 10.93 3.34
N ASN A 143 15.73 11.38 2.08
CA ASN A 143 14.60 11.23 1.17
C ASN A 143 14.54 9.84 0.50
N TRP A 144 15.64 9.07 0.56
CA TRP A 144 15.72 7.71 0.03
C TRP A 144 15.46 6.66 1.10
N GLY A 145 14.99 5.51 0.68
CA GLY A 145 14.80 4.37 1.55
C GLY A 145 16.09 3.60 1.83
N SER A 146 16.11 2.85 2.92
CA SER A 146 17.15 1.90 3.29
C SER A 146 16.53 0.60 3.76
N TYR A 147 17.25 -0.50 3.49
CA TYR A 147 16.88 -1.83 4.00
C TYR A 147 18.12 -2.56 4.48
N CYS A 148 18.64 -2.13 5.64
CA CYS A 148 19.90 -2.56 6.23
C CYS A 148 19.95 -4.07 6.53
N ASP A 149 21.12 -4.58 6.93
CA ASP A 149 21.34 -6.00 7.21
C ASP A 149 20.35 -6.58 8.23
N LYS A 150 19.99 -5.82 9.27
CA LYS A 150 19.03 -6.27 10.28
C LYS A 150 17.63 -6.49 9.67
N ARG A 151 17.14 -5.53 8.88
CA ARG A 151 15.85 -5.64 8.17
C ARG A 151 15.90 -6.75 7.11
N GLY A 152 17.01 -6.87 6.37
CA GLY A 152 17.22 -7.94 5.40
C GLY A 152 17.21 -9.33 6.03
N LYS A 153 17.86 -9.51 7.19
CA LYS A 153 17.83 -10.76 7.95
C LYS A 153 16.41 -11.10 8.43
N TRP A 154 15.69 -10.10 8.96
CA TRP A 154 14.31 -10.30 9.36
C TRP A 154 13.44 -10.76 8.17
N LEU A 155 13.53 -10.09 7.02
CA LEU A 155 12.78 -10.46 5.80
C LEU A 155 13.12 -11.91 5.37
N SER A 156 14.40 -12.27 5.33
CA SER A 156 14.83 -13.62 4.99
C SER A 156 14.24 -14.67 5.93
N ASN A 157 14.21 -14.39 7.23
CA ASN A 157 13.62 -15.28 8.23
C ASN A 157 12.10 -15.46 7.99
N GLN A 158 11.39 -14.35 7.71
CA GLN A 158 9.94 -14.40 7.46
C GLN A 158 9.62 -15.16 6.17
N LEU A 159 10.40 -14.97 5.12
CA LEU A 159 10.22 -15.69 3.85
C LEU A 159 10.57 -17.18 4.01
N SER A 160 11.63 -17.51 4.71
CA SER A 160 12.01 -18.92 4.98
C SER A 160 10.91 -19.67 5.75
N SER A 161 10.27 -19.00 6.71
CA SER A 161 9.17 -19.59 7.48
C SER A 161 7.85 -19.68 6.71
N SER A 162 7.75 -19.04 5.53
CA SER A 162 6.51 -19.03 4.73
C SER A 162 6.28 -20.34 3.96
N GLY A 163 7.33 -21.15 3.73
CA GLY A 163 7.22 -22.35 2.89
C GLY A 163 6.65 -21.99 1.50
N ASN A 164 5.52 -22.62 1.14
CA ASN A 164 4.83 -22.37 -0.12
C ASN A 164 3.62 -21.44 0.02
N VAL A 165 3.38 -20.86 1.21
CA VAL A 165 2.26 -19.94 1.44
C VAL A 165 2.48 -18.67 0.62
N PRO A 166 1.46 -18.15 -0.12
CA PRO A 166 1.57 -16.90 -0.86
C PRO A 166 2.03 -15.74 0.04
N VAL A 167 2.95 -14.92 -0.49
CA VAL A 167 3.48 -13.76 0.24
C VAL A 167 3.21 -12.48 -0.55
N PHE A 168 2.74 -11.46 0.16
CA PHE A 168 2.51 -10.12 -0.35
C PHE A 168 3.38 -9.13 0.43
N LEU A 169 4.07 -8.23 -0.26
CA LEU A 169 4.96 -7.27 0.36
C LEU A 169 4.35 -5.87 0.27
N PHE A 170 4.34 -5.15 1.40
CA PHE A 170 4.00 -3.73 1.46
C PHE A 170 5.22 -2.95 1.95
N MET A 171 5.60 -1.92 1.22
CA MET A 171 6.72 -1.04 1.57
C MET A 171 6.45 0.38 1.09
N HIS A 172 7.22 1.36 1.54
CA HIS A 172 7.08 2.72 1.01
C HIS A 172 7.94 2.90 -0.25
N HIS A 173 9.25 2.74 -0.14
CA HIS A 173 10.17 2.94 -1.26
C HIS A 173 10.26 1.69 -2.13
N PRO A 174 10.03 1.77 -3.46
CA PRO A 174 10.24 0.65 -4.36
C PRO A 174 11.73 0.25 -4.42
N PRO A 175 12.05 -1.06 -4.52
CA PRO A 175 13.43 -1.52 -4.66
C PRO A 175 13.92 -1.52 -6.11
N PHE A 176 13.25 -0.84 -7.02
CA PHE A 176 13.54 -0.79 -8.46
C PHE A 176 13.26 0.61 -9.03
N GLU A 177 13.77 0.87 -10.22
CA GLU A 177 13.49 2.09 -10.98
C GLU A 177 12.11 2.01 -11.63
N ILE A 178 11.40 3.14 -11.65
CA ILE A 178 10.08 3.30 -12.27
C ILE A 178 10.14 4.15 -13.54
N GLY A 179 11.34 4.63 -13.93
CA GLY A 179 11.59 5.42 -15.14
C GLY A 179 11.35 6.92 -14.97
N ILE A 180 11.19 7.43 -13.75
CA ILE A 180 11.13 8.86 -13.44
C ILE A 180 12.39 9.20 -12.64
N PRO A 181 13.39 9.84 -13.27
CA PRO A 181 14.75 9.94 -12.72
C PRO A 181 14.83 10.59 -11.34
N VAL A 182 14.03 11.63 -11.07
CA VAL A 182 14.02 12.28 -9.75
C VAL A 182 13.51 11.35 -8.64
N LEU A 183 12.55 10.47 -8.93
CA LEU A 183 12.04 9.47 -7.99
C LEU A 183 12.98 8.26 -7.89
N ASP A 184 13.56 7.83 -9.00
CA ASP A 184 14.52 6.72 -9.02
C ASP A 184 15.78 7.02 -8.20
N ASN A 185 16.15 8.30 -8.07
CA ASN A 185 17.25 8.75 -7.21
C ASN A 185 16.97 8.63 -5.71
N ILE A 186 15.71 8.53 -5.31
CA ILE A 186 15.29 8.51 -3.89
C ILE A 186 14.51 7.24 -3.50
N ASN A 187 14.51 6.21 -4.32
CA ASN A 187 13.97 4.88 -4.00
C ASN A 187 14.88 4.09 -3.02
N LEU A 188 14.74 2.75 -2.93
CA LEU A 188 15.64 1.87 -2.15
C LEU A 188 17.00 1.64 -2.81
N ARG A 189 17.55 2.59 -3.53
CA ARG A 189 18.68 2.51 -4.45
C ARG A 189 19.88 1.71 -3.91
N LYS A 190 20.31 1.97 -2.67
CA LYS A 190 21.50 1.32 -2.08
C LYS A 190 21.25 -0.15 -1.73
N ASP A 191 20.04 -0.49 -1.35
CA ASP A 191 19.66 -1.81 -0.84
C ASP A 191 18.82 -2.63 -1.83
N SER A 192 18.57 -2.09 -3.03
CA SER A 192 17.84 -2.77 -4.13
C SER A 192 18.40 -4.17 -4.41
N LYS A 193 19.74 -4.28 -4.58
CA LYS A 193 20.42 -5.56 -4.84
C LYS A 193 20.23 -6.55 -3.70
N ARG A 194 20.26 -6.07 -2.43
CA ARG A 194 20.04 -6.92 -1.26
C ARG A 194 18.63 -7.49 -1.27
N ILE A 195 17.61 -6.65 -1.45
CA ILE A 195 16.22 -7.12 -1.53
C ILE A 195 16.07 -8.09 -2.69
N GLN A 196 16.56 -7.76 -3.88
CA GLN A 196 16.55 -8.66 -5.03
C GLN A 196 17.15 -10.03 -4.71
N GLN A 197 18.33 -10.06 -4.11
CA GLN A 197 19.00 -11.32 -3.73
C GLN A 197 18.18 -12.13 -2.74
N ILE A 198 17.51 -11.47 -1.79
CA ILE A 198 16.63 -12.15 -0.84
C ILE A 198 15.42 -12.71 -1.60
N LEU A 199 14.70 -11.89 -2.38
CA LEU A 199 13.46 -12.29 -3.03
C LEU A 199 13.66 -13.37 -4.10
N ASN A 200 14.77 -13.36 -4.83
CA ASN A 200 15.10 -14.36 -5.87
C ASN A 200 15.14 -15.80 -5.37
N ASN A 201 15.27 -16.02 -4.06
CA ASN A 201 15.26 -17.36 -3.48
C ASN A 201 13.82 -17.92 -3.26
N TYR A 202 12.78 -17.13 -3.54
CA TYR A 202 11.40 -17.49 -3.23
C TYR A 202 10.49 -17.30 -4.44
N THR A 203 9.67 -18.31 -4.75
CA THR A 203 8.74 -18.32 -5.89
C THR A 203 7.30 -18.04 -5.49
N ASN A 204 7.04 -17.91 -4.19
CA ASN A 204 5.71 -17.70 -3.62
C ASN A 204 5.36 -16.23 -3.36
N ILE A 205 6.21 -15.28 -3.79
CA ILE A 205 5.92 -13.86 -3.69
C ILE A 205 4.97 -13.48 -4.82
N ARG A 206 3.77 -13.02 -4.46
CA ARG A 206 2.67 -12.77 -5.38
C ARG A 206 2.59 -11.32 -5.85
N HIS A 207 2.93 -10.36 -5.00
CA HIS A 207 2.82 -8.93 -5.34
C HIS A 207 3.66 -8.05 -4.41
N ILE A 208 4.14 -6.93 -4.94
CA ILE A 208 4.76 -5.84 -4.18
C ILE A 208 3.87 -4.61 -4.30
N PHE A 209 3.37 -4.10 -3.18
CA PHE A 209 2.63 -2.85 -3.05
C PHE A 209 3.52 -1.79 -2.43
N PHE A 210 3.51 -0.57 -2.98
CA PHE A 210 4.38 0.50 -2.48
C PHE A 210 3.74 1.88 -2.60
N GLY A 211 4.35 2.89 -1.98
CA GLY A 211 3.99 4.30 -2.02
C GLY A 211 5.03 5.15 -2.72
N HIS A 212 5.32 6.33 -2.15
CA HIS A 212 6.44 7.21 -2.49
C HIS A 212 6.33 7.95 -3.84
N VAL A 213 5.74 7.36 -4.84
CA VAL A 213 5.78 7.89 -6.22
C VAL A 213 4.59 8.74 -6.58
N HIS A 214 3.58 8.81 -5.74
CA HIS A 214 2.37 9.64 -5.88
C HIS A 214 1.69 9.55 -7.25
N ARG A 215 1.74 8.38 -7.89
CA ARG A 215 1.07 8.14 -9.17
C ARG A 215 0.86 6.66 -9.42
N PRO A 216 -0.15 6.28 -10.22
CA PRO A 216 -0.34 4.88 -10.61
C PRO A 216 0.84 4.39 -11.44
N VAL A 217 1.48 3.34 -10.94
CA VAL A 217 2.50 2.59 -11.66
C VAL A 217 2.27 1.11 -11.41
N CYS A 218 2.26 0.31 -12.46
CA CYS A 218 2.17 -1.15 -12.37
C CYS A 218 3.13 -1.80 -13.36
N GLY A 219 3.57 -3.00 -13.02
CA GLY A 219 4.49 -3.76 -13.85
C GLY A 219 4.94 -5.05 -13.19
N SER A 220 6.11 -5.53 -13.57
CA SER A 220 6.76 -6.67 -12.92
C SER A 220 8.26 -6.44 -12.75
N TRP A 221 8.80 -6.89 -11.64
CA TRP A 221 10.23 -6.85 -11.33
C TRP A 221 10.71 -8.26 -11.00
N HIS A 222 11.61 -8.79 -11.84
CA HIS A 222 12.08 -10.21 -11.75
C HIS A 222 10.92 -11.23 -11.69
N GLY A 223 9.85 -10.97 -12.46
CA GLY A 223 8.66 -11.84 -12.48
C GLY A 223 7.66 -11.60 -11.35
N ILE A 224 7.96 -10.76 -10.36
CA ILE A 224 7.04 -10.39 -9.28
C ILE A 224 6.22 -9.18 -9.73
N PRO A 225 4.87 -9.29 -9.80
CA PRO A 225 4.02 -8.14 -10.08
C PRO A 225 4.15 -7.05 -9.01
N PHE A 226 4.00 -5.80 -9.42
CA PHE A 226 3.97 -4.68 -8.50
C PHE A 226 2.93 -3.62 -8.90
N SER A 227 2.46 -2.86 -7.92
CA SER A 227 1.59 -1.72 -8.15
C SER A 227 1.65 -0.67 -7.05
N THR A 228 1.33 0.56 -7.43
CA THR A 228 1.09 1.70 -6.55
C THR A 228 0.04 2.62 -7.16
N MET A 229 -0.33 3.70 -6.46
CA MET A 229 -1.40 4.60 -6.85
C MET A 229 -1.09 6.06 -6.56
N TYR A 230 -2.08 6.92 -6.76
CA TYR A 230 -2.06 8.31 -6.30
C TYR A 230 -2.07 8.40 -4.77
N GLY A 231 -1.33 9.36 -4.22
CA GLY A 231 -1.46 9.75 -2.83
C GLY A 231 -2.81 10.41 -2.51
N THR A 232 -3.12 10.62 -1.24
CA THR A 232 -4.37 11.28 -0.86
C THR A 232 -4.28 12.80 -0.96
N ASN A 233 -3.09 13.41 -0.96
CA ASN A 233 -2.95 14.87 -1.00
C ASN A 233 -2.56 15.38 -2.39
N HIS A 234 -1.30 15.43 -2.74
CA HIS A 234 -0.76 15.91 -4.02
C HIS A 234 -0.15 14.76 -4.81
N GLN A 235 0.11 14.99 -6.10
CA GLN A 235 0.60 13.96 -7.00
C GLN A 235 1.89 14.42 -7.69
N ILE A 236 2.57 13.48 -8.34
CA ILE A 236 3.71 13.73 -9.22
C ILE A 236 3.29 13.46 -10.66
N GLN A 237 3.40 14.44 -11.53
CA GLN A 237 3.11 14.31 -12.96
C GLN A 237 4.05 13.29 -13.63
N LEU A 238 3.57 12.56 -14.62
CA LEU A 238 4.43 11.71 -15.44
C LEU A 238 5.36 12.58 -16.30
N ASP A 239 6.61 12.64 -15.90
CA ASP A 239 7.67 13.27 -16.67
C ASP A 239 8.93 12.40 -16.62
N LEU A 240 9.16 11.66 -17.69
CA LEU A 240 10.32 10.76 -17.84
C LEU A 240 11.66 11.52 -18.00
N ASN A 241 11.63 12.86 -18.08
CA ASN A 241 12.80 13.71 -18.15
C ASN A 241 13.08 14.48 -16.85
N ALA A 242 12.21 14.40 -15.84
CA ALA A 242 12.36 15.09 -14.56
C ALA A 242 13.58 14.55 -13.80
N LYS A 243 14.67 15.35 -13.72
CA LYS A 243 15.93 14.99 -13.05
C LYS A 243 16.15 15.74 -11.75
N ASP A 244 15.90 17.05 -11.75
CA ASP A 244 16.28 17.98 -10.69
C ASP A 244 15.09 18.72 -10.09
N TYR A 245 13.86 18.30 -10.39
CA TYR A 245 12.62 18.89 -9.87
C TYR A 245 11.51 17.84 -9.75
N PHE A 246 10.60 18.09 -8.81
CA PHE A 246 9.39 17.28 -8.63
C PHE A 246 8.22 17.96 -9.33
N PRO A 247 7.67 17.40 -10.41
CA PRO A 247 6.54 17.98 -11.14
C PRO A 247 5.23 17.74 -10.39
N HIS A 248 4.99 18.51 -9.30
CA HIS A 248 3.77 18.38 -8.51
C HIS A 248 2.52 18.73 -9.31
N THR A 249 1.45 17.97 -9.10
CA THR A 249 0.15 18.16 -9.74
C THR A 249 -1.00 17.88 -8.76
N HIS A 250 -2.21 18.32 -9.12
CA HIS A 250 -3.44 18.10 -8.37
C HIS A 250 -4.36 17.07 -9.05
N GLU A 251 -3.79 16.08 -9.74
CA GLU A 251 -4.58 14.94 -10.23
C GLU A 251 -5.43 14.35 -9.08
N PRO A 252 -6.62 13.80 -9.37
CA PRO A 252 -7.51 13.31 -8.33
C PRO A 252 -6.83 12.26 -7.44
N PRO A 253 -7.02 12.34 -6.10
CA PRO A 253 -6.47 11.36 -5.18
C PRO A 253 -7.20 10.04 -5.30
N ALA A 254 -6.55 8.96 -4.87
CA ALA A 254 -7.14 7.63 -4.91
C ALA A 254 -6.73 6.77 -3.72
N TYR A 255 -7.45 5.67 -3.53
CA TYR A 255 -7.02 4.50 -2.80
C TYR A 255 -7.20 3.25 -3.67
N CYS A 256 -6.59 2.13 -3.29
CA CYS A 256 -6.84 0.87 -3.97
C CYS A 256 -7.75 -0.05 -3.17
N VAL A 257 -8.60 -0.76 -3.90
CA VAL A 257 -9.30 -1.97 -3.42
C VAL A 257 -8.58 -3.16 -4.03
N ILE A 258 -7.96 -3.96 -3.18
CA ILE A 258 -7.23 -5.17 -3.57
C ILE A 258 -8.12 -6.37 -3.28
N LEU A 259 -8.35 -7.18 -4.30
CA LEU A 259 -9.10 -8.45 -4.19
C LEU A 259 -8.13 -9.61 -4.38
N ILE A 260 -8.07 -10.50 -3.39
CA ILE A 260 -7.14 -11.64 -3.39
C ILE A 260 -7.91 -12.94 -3.35
N GLU A 261 -7.64 -13.78 -4.32
CA GLU A 261 -8.07 -15.17 -4.45
C GLU A 261 -6.84 -16.10 -4.50
N SER A 262 -7.08 -17.41 -4.54
CA SER A 262 -6.00 -18.42 -4.57
C SER A 262 -5.00 -18.21 -5.72
N GLU A 263 -5.50 -17.85 -6.91
CA GLU A 263 -4.69 -17.75 -8.13
C GLU A 263 -4.62 -16.34 -8.71
N GLN A 264 -5.33 -15.36 -8.11
CA GLN A 264 -5.49 -14.04 -8.67
C GLN A 264 -5.35 -12.95 -7.62
N THR A 265 -4.66 -11.87 -7.99
CA THR A 265 -4.65 -10.60 -7.27
C THR A 265 -5.14 -9.51 -8.22
N THR A 266 -6.23 -8.87 -7.87
CA THR A 266 -6.80 -7.76 -8.65
C THR A 266 -6.68 -6.47 -7.87
N VAL A 267 -6.21 -5.40 -8.52
CA VAL A 267 -6.04 -4.08 -7.91
C VAL A 267 -6.90 -3.07 -8.65
N HIS A 268 -7.91 -2.53 -7.96
CA HIS A 268 -8.74 -1.45 -8.46
C HIS A 268 -8.29 -0.13 -7.86
N ILE A 269 -8.00 0.87 -8.70
CA ILE A 269 -7.70 2.23 -8.26
C ILE A 269 -9.01 3.03 -8.26
N HIS A 270 -9.37 3.62 -7.13
CA HIS A 270 -10.60 4.36 -6.94
C HIS A 270 -10.35 5.83 -6.57
N ASN A 271 -10.80 6.75 -7.45
CA ASN A 271 -10.70 8.19 -7.24
C ASN A 271 -11.91 8.68 -6.44
N TYR A 272 -11.80 8.81 -5.15
CA TYR A 272 -12.91 9.05 -4.22
C TYR A 272 -13.47 10.49 -4.20
N LEU A 273 -12.77 11.48 -4.76
CA LEU A 273 -13.28 12.85 -4.87
C LEU A 273 -14.10 13.14 -6.15
N ASN A 274 -14.26 12.14 -7.02
CA ASN A 274 -14.94 12.31 -8.31
C ASN A 274 -16.39 11.80 -8.33
N ASP A 275 -17.07 11.66 -7.19
CA ASP A 275 -18.43 11.12 -7.09
C ASP A 275 -19.47 11.81 -7.98
N SER A 276 -19.24 13.08 -8.34
CA SER A 276 -20.14 13.80 -9.26
C SER A 276 -20.13 13.27 -10.69
N LEU A 277 -19.07 12.55 -11.10
CA LEU A 277 -18.95 11.99 -12.45
C LEU A 277 -19.64 10.61 -12.58
N TYR A 278 -19.90 9.91 -11.48
CA TYR A 278 -20.49 8.58 -11.50
C TYR A 278 -22.03 8.58 -11.47
N LYS A 279 -22.68 9.73 -11.22
CA LYS A 279 -24.15 9.84 -11.06
C LYS A 279 -24.94 9.93 -12.38
N SER A 280 -24.32 9.94 -13.55
CA SER A 280 -24.98 10.43 -14.77
C SER A 280 -25.28 9.42 -15.87
N ILE A 281 -25.11 8.12 -15.66
CA ILE A 281 -25.25 7.13 -16.76
C ILE A 281 -26.35 6.08 -16.52
N LEU A 282 -27.14 6.21 -15.43
CA LEU A 282 -28.31 5.36 -15.20
C LEU A 282 -29.60 6.07 -15.53
#